data_c24685741fdd0885f0bb0b933ed8a12e
#
_entry.id   c24685741fdd0885f0bb0b933ed8a12e
#
_cell.length_a   1.000
_cell.length_b   1.000
_cell.length_c   1.000
_cell.angle_alpha   90.00
_cell.angle_beta   90.00
_cell.angle_gamma   90.00
#
_symmetry.space_group_name_H-M   'P 1'
#
loop_
_entity.id
_entity.type
_entity.pdbx_description
1 polymer ?
#
loop_
_entity_poly.entity_id
_entity_poly.type
_entity_poly.pdbx_seq_one_letter_code
_entity_poly.pdbx_strand_id
1 'polypeptide(L)'
;MKERTWLGILLSFAAPCRGKMAGSVVLAILSVAGGFVPYLGVYQIIRLFLERQADWEGIVFWCGVCLAGYAVKVAGYALSTMLAHVSAYTILEGLRLQVADRLMGAPLGEVESRPIGSMKSTIVDRIEDVEPPLAHMIPELSSNLLLPLVVVIAMFAIDWRMGLALLVTIPVALIPMTFGMRTYNKNYAAYMEANAHVNSVIVEYVEGIQVVKAFSQGERSYQKFAQAVASFRDFTMGWFRCTWASMNLCLSILPTTLLGTLPAGVALYQAGILDPAQVTLCLMLALGIVSPLMSATAFINSMKSMQFAVKDTRELLNLPQLAQAEQNVHLEGSSIQMRDVSFSYGGTEGKEVLHHLNLTIPQGKFTALVGPSGGGKSTIARLTARFWDVTGGSITLGGQDIRKLPLKQLSQSISFVTQDNFLFDCSLKENIRLGRPGASDEEVLAAAQAAQCEEFIGRLEHGWDTTAGDAGKQLSGGERQRIAIARAILKDAPIVILDEATAFTDPENEDKIQRSIMALSRGKTLLVIAHRLSTIQNADQIVVLEKGSVADCGTQEELLGRCPLYQTLWTAHVGARNWAVTSGKKEGN
;
A
#
# COMPACT_ATOMS: atom_id res chain seq x y z
N MET A 1 -7.49 -1.85 -23.94
CA MET A 1 -7.31 -0.41 -23.62
C MET A 1 -5.84 -0.07 -23.76
N LYS A 2 -5.47 1.01 -24.49
CA LYS A 2 -4.06 1.46 -24.55
C LYS A 2 -3.61 1.78 -23.11
N GLU A 3 -2.51 1.17 -22.68
CA GLU A 3 -1.91 1.49 -21.38
C GLU A 3 -1.64 3.00 -21.34
N ARG A 4 -2.26 3.67 -20.38
CA ARG A 4 -1.98 5.10 -20.15
C ARG A 4 -0.54 5.22 -19.68
N THR A 5 0.20 6.16 -20.27
CA THR A 5 1.54 6.49 -19.78
C THR A 5 1.47 6.92 -18.31
N TRP A 6 2.54 6.72 -17.54
CA TRP A 6 2.59 7.10 -16.12
C TRP A 6 2.24 8.60 -15.89
N LEU A 7 2.65 9.48 -16.82
CA LEU A 7 2.24 10.90 -16.81
C LEU A 7 0.73 11.07 -16.98
N GLY A 8 0.10 10.28 -17.84
CA GLY A 8 -1.35 10.30 -17.99
C GLY A 8 -2.10 9.83 -16.74
N ILE A 9 -1.50 8.91 -15.97
CA ILE A 9 -2.01 8.47 -14.67
C ILE A 9 -1.86 9.59 -13.65
N LEU A 10 -0.66 10.19 -13.54
CA LEU A 10 -0.37 11.32 -12.65
C LEU A 10 -1.33 12.48 -12.89
N LEU A 11 -1.56 12.86 -14.15
CA LEU A 11 -2.54 13.90 -14.51
C LEU A 11 -3.98 13.51 -14.13
N SER A 12 -4.32 12.22 -14.14
CA SER A 12 -5.62 11.77 -13.64
C SER A 12 -5.74 11.91 -12.11
N PHE A 13 -4.66 11.73 -11.37
CA PHE A 13 -4.62 12.01 -9.92
C PHE A 13 -4.77 13.51 -9.63
N ALA A 14 -4.16 14.37 -10.47
CA ALA A 14 -4.28 15.81 -10.35
C ALA A 14 -5.67 16.38 -10.72
N ALA A 15 -6.56 15.54 -11.28
CA ALA A 15 -7.87 15.99 -11.79
C ALA A 15 -8.72 16.78 -10.79
N PRO A 16 -8.80 16.42 -9.49
CA PRO A 16 -9.60 17.18 -8.52
C PRO A 16 -9.09 18.60 -8.27
N CYS A 17 -7.78 18.85 -8.45
CA CYS A 17 -7.12 20.12 -8.17
C CYS A 17 -6.65 20.87 -9.43
N ARG A 18 -7.20 20.57 -10.62
CA ARG A 18 -6.76 21.14 -11.93
C ARG A 18 -6.64 22.64 -11.92
N GLY A 19 -7.60 23.37 -11.35
CA GLY A 19 -7.59 24.84 -11.32
C GLY A 19 -6.41 25.39 -10.51
N LYS A 20 -6.18 24.85 -9.31
CA LYS A 20 -5.06 25.28 -8.46
C LYS A 20 -3.71 24.93 -9.10
N MET A 21 -3.59 23.72 -9.70
CA MET A 21 -2.39 23.30 -10.41
C MET A 21 -2.09 24.19 -11.64
N ALA A 22 -3.11 24.50 -12.45
CA ALA A 22 -2.96 25.45 -13.56
C ALA A 22 -2.55 26.84 -13.07
N GLY A 23 -3.16 27.33 -11.98
CA GLY A 23 -2.77 28.58 -11.33
C GLY A 23 -1.31 28.60 -10.87
N SER A 24 -0.84 27.49 -10.30
CA SER A 24 0.57 27.32 -9.92
C SER A 24 1.50 27.44 -11.12
N VAL A 25 1.20 26.79 -12.25
CA VAL A 25 1.98 26.90 -13.49
C VAL A 25 2.01 28.33 -14.02
N VAL A 26 0.87 29.02 -14.04
CA VAL A 26 0.81 30.42 -14.48
C VAL A 26 1.68 31.32 -13.60
N LEU A 27 1.62 31.15 -12.29
CA LEU A 27 2.45 31.91 -11.34
C LEU A 27 3.94 31.57 -11.49
N ALA A 28 4.29 30.31 -11.78
CA ALA A 28 5.66 29.91 -12.10
C ALA A 28 6.18 30.63 -13.38
N ILE A 29 5.35 30.74 -14.41
CA ILE A 29 5.68 31.46 -15.65
C ILE A 29 5.86 32.97 -15.36
N LEU A 30 4.98 33.56 -14.55
CA LEU A 30 5.11 34.97 -14.12
C LEU A 30 6.40 35.19 -13.32
N SER A 31 6.77 34.24 -12.45
CA SER A 31 8.04 34.27 -11.72
C SER A 31 9.23 34.27 -12.66
N VAL A 32 9.21 33.45 -13.71
CA VAL A 32 10.26 33.44 -14.76
C VAL A 32 10.34 34.81 -15.46
N ALA A 33 9.20 35.35 -15.88
CA ALA A 33 9.15 36.67 -16.53
C ALA A 33 9.72 37.76 -15.61
N GLY A 34 9.32 37.77 -14.33
CA GLY A 34 9.89 38.68 -13.32
C GLY A 34 11.39 38.53 -13.15
N GLY A 35 11.90 37.29 -13.27
CA GLY A 35 13.34 36.99 -13.21
C GLY A 35 14.17 37.54 -14.38
N PHE A 36 13.55 37.83 -15.54
CA PHE A 36 14.23 38.45 -16.69
C PHE A 36 14.44 39.95 -16.53
N VAL A 37 13.55 40.61 -15.79
CA VAL A 37 13.56 42.09 -15.66
C VAL A 37 14.89 42.62 -15.13
N PRO A 38 15.56 42.02 -14.10
CA PRO A 38 16.86 42.45 -13.65
C PRO A 38 17.97 42.41 -14.72
N TYR A 39 17.94 41.40 -15.62
CA TYR A 39 18.93 41.31 -16.70
C TYR A 39 18.79 42.48 -17.66
N LEU A 40 17.54 42.85 -18.03
CA LEU A 40 17.26 44.01 -18.89
C LEU A 40 17.60 45.31 -18.19
N GLY A 41 17.32 45.45 -16.90
CA GLY A 41 17.65 46.63 -16.12
C GLY A 41 19.16 46.88 -16.03
N VAL A 42 19.94 45.82 -15.73
CA VAL A 42 21.41 45.92 -15.71
C VAL A 42 21.97 46.26 -17.10
N TYR A 43 21.40 45.64 -18.16
CA TYR A 43 21.77 46.00 -19.54
C TYR A 43 21.55 47.49 -19.80
N GLN A 44 20.43 48.04 -19.42
CA GLN A 44 20.12 49.48 -19.64
C GLN A 44 21.04 50.39 -18.81
N ILE A 45 21.33 50.04 -17.57
CA ILE A 45 22.27 50.77 -16.73
C ILE A 45 23.66 50.83 -17.40
N ILE A 46 24.16 49.70 -17.88
CA ILE A 46 25.47 49.62 -18.57
C ILE A 46 25.45 50.49 -19.84
N ARG A 47 24.36 50.43 -20.59
CA ARG A 47 24.16 51.25 -21.80
C ARG A 47 24.21 52.74 -21.51
N LEU A 48 23.54 53.20 -20.45
CA LEU A 48 23.60 54.61 -20.01
C LEU A 48 25.00 55.07 -19.71
N PHE A 49 25.83 54.22 -19.07
CA PHE A 49 27.25 54.51 -18.81
C PHE A 49 28.06 54.60 -20.10
N LEU A 50 27.86 53.72 -21.05
CA LEU A 50 28.59 53.68 -22.31
C LEU A 50 28.26 54.86 -23.22
N GLU A 51 26.99 55.27 -23.23
CA GLU A 51 26.50 56.42 -23.98
C GLU A 51 26.79 57.76 -23.29
N ARG A 52 27.45 57.74 -22.12
CA ARG A 52 27.71 58.91 -21.26
C ARG A 52 26.45 59.70 -20.86
N GLN A 53 25.32 59.03 -20.84
CA GLN A 53 24.02 59.58 -20.44
C GLN A 53 23.61 59.10 -19.01
N ALA A 54 24.57 58.54 -18.25
CA ALA A 54 24.31 58.05 -16.91
C ALA A 54 24.07 59.26 -15.97
N ASP A 55 22.80 59.49 -15.70
CA ASP A 55 22.33 60.37 -14.65
C ASP A 55 21.80 59.56 -13.45
N TRP A 56 21.72 60.21 -12.31
CA TRP A 56 21.30 59.54 -11.07
C TRP A 56 19.82 59.08 -11.15
N GLU A 57 18.96 59.82 -11.80
CA GLU A 57 17.56 59.52 -11.93
C GLU A 57 17.33 58.28 -12.79
N GLY A 58 18.03 58.15 -13.91
CA GLY A 58 17.94 56.96 -14.79
C GLY A 58 18.49 55.70 -14.11
N ILE A 59 19.57 55.83 -13.37
CA ILE A 59 20.13 54.69 -12.61
C ILE A 59 19.14 54.22 -11.54
N VAL A 60 18.59 55.15 -10.73
CA VAL A 60 17.60 54.86 -9.69
C VAL A 60 16.32 54.25 -10.29
N PHE A 61 15.85 54.75 -11.42
CA PHE A 61 14.72 54.21 -12.12
C PHE A 61 14.93 52.72 -12.51
N TRP A 62 16.06 52.39 -13.16
CA TRP A 62 16.34 51.04 -13.58
C TRP A 62 16.62 50.09 -12.39
N CYS A 63 17.23 50.60 -11.32
CA CYS A 63 17.34 49.84 -10.05
C CYS A 63 15.97 49.54 -9.47
N GLY A 64 15.02 50.50 -9.49
CA GLY A 64 13.64 50.30 -9.09
C GLY A 64 12.90 49.24 -9.94
N VAL A 65 13.15 49.27 -11.26
CA VAL A 65 12.59 48.26 -12.19
C VAL A 65 13.15 46.88 -11.88
N CYS A 66 14.48 46.76 -11.61
CA CYS A 66 15.12 45.50 -11.20
C CYS A 66 14.49 44.97 -9.90
N LEU A 67 14.30 45.84 -8.91
CA LEU A 67 13.70 45.47 -7.62
C LEU A 67 12.24 45.01 -7.80
N ALA A 68 11.46 45.70 -8.60
CA ALA A 68 10.07 45.31 -8.92
C ALA A 68 10.01 43.96 -9.64
N GLY A 69 10.89 43.74 -10.63
CA GLY A 69 11.00 42.45 -11.31
C GLY A 69 11.38 41.31 -10.34
N TYR A 70 12.33 41.56 -9.45
CA TYR A 70 12.72 40.60 -8.44
C TYR A 70 11.59 40.31 -7.44
N ALA A 71 10.82 41.31 -7.03
CA ALA A 71 9.65 41.15 -6.17
C ALA A 71 8.58 40.27 -6.85
N VAL A 72 8.29 40.49 -8.14
CA VAL A 72 7.40 39.63 -8.94
C VAL A 72 7.91 38.20 -9.02
N LYS A 73 9.22 38.01 -9.24
CA LYS A 73 9.84 36.68 -9.23
C LYS A 73 9.60 35.95 -7.91
N VAL A 74 9.93 36.59 -6.79
CA VAL A 74 9.83 35.95 -5.47
C VAL A 74 8.37 35.67 -5.09
N ALA A 75 7.49 36.65 -5.27
CA ALA A 75 6.07 36.50 -4.98
C ALA A 75 5.41 35.43 -5.88
N GLY A 76 5.71 35.46 -7.18
CA GLY A 76 5.21 34.47 -8.13
C GLY A 76 5.67 33.05 -7.79
N TYR A 77 6.94 32.87 -7.45
CA TYR A 77 7.47 31.57 -7.04
C TYR A 77 6.83 31.07 -5.74
N ALA A 78 6.77 31.92 -4.71
CA ALA A 78 6.19 31.55 -3.41
C ALA A 78 4.71 31.16 -3.53
N LEU A 79 3.91 31.94 -4.27
CA LEU A 79 2.51 31.63 -4.49
C LEU A 79 2.32 30.37 -5.36
N SER A 80 3.14 30.18 -6.38
CA SER A 80 3.14 28.98 -7.22
C SER A 80 3.40 27.73 -6.38
N THR A 81 4.47 27.75 -5.58
CA THR A 81 4.85 26.63 -4.72
C THR A 81 3.79 26.33 -3.68
N MET A 82 3.24 27.37 -3.03
CA MET A 82 2.15 27.23 -2.06
C MET A 82 0.92 26.53 -2.67
N LEU A 83 0.47 26.98 -3.86
CA LEU A 83 -0.67 26.36 -4.54
C LEU A 83 -0.40 24.93 -4.96
N ALA A 84 0.83 24.63 -5.41
CA ALA A 84 1.24 23.29 -5.81
C ALA A 84 1.25 22.33 -4.62
N HIS A 85 1.86 22.70 -3.48
CA HIS A 85 1.89 21.85 -2.28
C HIS A 85 0.49 21.63 -1.69
N VAL A 86 -0.32 22.70 -1.53
CA VAL A 86 -1.71 22.55 -1.07
C VAL A 86 -2.49 21.59 -1.97
N SER A 87 -2.29 21.67 -3.27
CA SER A 87 -2.94 20.76 -4.22
C SER A 87 -2.42 19.33 -4.08
N ALA A 88 -1.11 19.15 -3.98
CA ALA A 88 -0.48 17.85 -3.84
C ALA A 88 -0.99 17.11 -2.59
N TYR A 89 -0.94 17.74 -1.40
CA TYR A 89 -1.41 17.11 -0.17
C TYR A 89 -2.93 16.83 -0.17
N THR A 90 -3.74 17.67 -0.79
CA THR A 90 -5.17 17.39 -1.00
C THR A 90 -5.39 16.16 -1.89
N ILE A 91 -4.54 16.00 -2.92
CA ILE A 91 -4.58 14.82 -3.81
C ILE A 91 -4.12 13.57 -3.06
N LEU A 92 -3.02 13.65 -2.29
CA LEU A 92 -2.50 12.53 -1.50
C LEU A 92 -3.51 12.03 -0.47
N GLU A 93 -4.19 12.95 0.24
CA GLU A 93 -5.30 12.62 1.13
C GLU A 93 -6.37 11.83 0.38
N GLY A 94 -6.84 12.36 -0.75
CA GLY A 94 -7.84 11.70 -1.58
C GLY A 94 -7.40 10.32 -2.08
N LEU A 95 -6.13 10.14 -2.44
CA LEU A 95 -5.59 8.85 -2.87
C LEU A 95 -5.57 7.85 -1.72
N ARG A 96 -5.15 8.26 -0.50
CA ARG A 96 -5.15 7.38 0.68
C ARG A 96 -6.56 6.92 1.04
N LEU A 97 -7.53 7.84 1.03
CA LEU A 97 -8.94 7.50 1.29
C LEU A 97 -9.50 6.55 0.22
N GLN A 98 -9.22 6.80 -1.07
CA GLN A 98 -9.65 5.92 -2.14
C GLN A 98 -9.01 4.53 -2.05
N VAL A 99 -7.72 4.43 -1.70
CA VAL A 99 -7.05 3.13 -1.50
C VAL A 99 -7.68 2.40 -0.32
N ALA A 100 -7.98 3.08 0.79
CA ALA A 100 -8.65 2.47 1.95
C ALA A 100 -10.04 1.93 1.56
N ASP A 101 -10.84 2.71 0.83
CA ASP A 101 -12.15 2.30 0.33
C ASP A 101 -12.03 1.08 -0.61
N ARG A 102 -11.05 1.08 -1.52
CA ARG A 102 -10.78 -0.04 -2.42
C ARG A 102 -10.39 -1.32 -1.68
N LEU A 103 -9.58 -1.21 -0.64
CA LEU A 103 -9.20 -2.35 0.21
C LEU A 103 -10.41 -2.93 0.95
N MET A 104 -11.31 -2.07 1.44
CA MET A 104 -12.53 -2.52 2.14
C MET A 104 -13.53 -3.22 1.21
N GLY A 105 -13.61 -2.85 -0.06
CA GLY A 105 -14.51 -3.46 -1.04
C GLY A 105 -13.90 -4.61 -1.85
N ALA A 106 -12.59 -4.86 -1.71
CA ALA A 106 -11.90 -5.94 -2.40
C ALA A 106 -12.22 -7.32 -1.76
N PRO A 107 -12.20 -8.42 -2.55
CA PRO A 107 -12.20 -9.76 -1.97
C PRO A 107 -11.02 -9.90 -0.98
N LEU A 108 -11.30 -10.46 0.19
CA LEU A 108 -10.27 -10.61 1.23
C LEU A 108 -9.03 -11.36 0.70
N GLY A 109 -9.21 -12.32 -0.19
CA GLY A 109 -8.12 -13.07 -0.78
C GLY A 109 -7.19 -12.25 -1.65
N GLU A 110 -7.70 -11.25 -2.34
CA GLU A 110 -6.85 -10.32 -3.09
C GLU A 110 -5.99 -9.47 -2.16
N VAL A 111 -6.49 -9.19 -0.97
CA VAL A 111 -5.76 -8.46 0.06
C VAL A 111 -4.75 -9.40 0.75
N GLU A 112 -5.15 -10.60 1.18
CA GLU A 112 -4.30 -11.59 1.86
C GLU A 112 -3.17 -12.14 0.96
N SER A 113 -3.38 -12.18 -0.37
CA SER A 113 -2.35 -12.63 -1.31
C SER A 113 -1.16 -11.66 -1.41
N ARG A 114 -1.31 -10.45 -0.91
CA ARG A 114 -0.28 -9.39 -0.93
C ARG A 114 0.43 -9.31 0.41
N PRO A 115 1.77 -9.20 0.43
CA PRO A 115 2.50 -8.99 1.67
C PRO A 115 2.06 -7.68 2.36
N ILE A 116 1.71 -7.75 3.63
CA ILE A 116 1.26 -6.59 4.45
C ILE A 116 2.30 -5.45 4.40
N GLY A 117 3.59 -5.77 4.47
CA GLY A 117 4.67 -4.79 4.37
C GLY A 117 4.68 -4.03 3.04
N SER A 118 4.37 -4.71 1.93
CA SER A 118 4.26 -4.08 0.60
C SER A 118 3.07 -3.13 0.52
N MET A 119 1.91 -3.52 1.03
CA MET A 119 0.73 -2.65 1.09
C MET A 119 0.97 -1.44 1.97
N LYS A 120 1.55 -1.65 3.17
CA LYS A 120 1.93 -0.55 4.07
C LYS A 120 2.88 0.43 3.37
N SER A 121 3.95 -0.08 2.74
CA SER A 121 4.90 0.77 2.01
C SER A 121 4.22 1.52 0.88
N THR A 122 3.27 0.91 0.15
CA THR A 122 2.54 1.64 -0.90
C THR A 122 1.67 2.75 -0.33
N ILE A 123 0.93 2.51 0.75
CA ILE A 123 0.02 3.51 1.35
C ILE A 123 0.79 4.65 2.02
N VAL A 124 1.89 4.35 2.71
CA VAL A 124 2.67 5.33 3.46
C VAL A 124 3.70 6.00 2.56
N ASP A 125 4.60 5.20 1.96
CA ASP A 125 5.80 5.72 1.30
C ASP A 125 5.55 6.04 -0.18
N ARG A 126 4.93 5.12 -0.95
CA ARG A 126 4.72 5.32 -2.39
C ARG A 126 3.70 6.40 -2.71
N ILE A 127 2.62 6.52 -1.92
CA ILE A 127 1.68 7.64 -2.10
C ILE A 127 2.40 8.96 -1.78
N GLU A 128 3.26 9.02 -0.76
CA GLU A 128 4.07 10.22 -0.47
C GLU A 128 5.03 10.54 -1.63
N ASP A 129 5.65 9.54 -2.25
CA ASP A 129 6.52 9.71 -3.43
C ASP A 129 5.77 10.29 -4.66
N VAL A 130 4.44 10.40 -4.64
CA VAL A 130 3.64 11.10 -5.67
C VAL A 130 3.62 12.62 -5.44
N GLU A 131 3.96 13.12 -4.24
CA GLU A 131 4.03 14.56 -3.94
C GLU A 131 5.05 15.29 -4.83
N PRO A 132 6.33 14.87 -4.93
CA PRO A 132 7.34 15.62 -5.70
C PRO A 132 6.95 15.83 -7.18
N PRO A 133 6.39 14.86 -7.92
CA PRO A 133 5.93 15.14 -9.29
C PRO A 133 4.75 16.11 -9.35
N LEU A 134 3.87 16.15 -8.35
CA LEU A 134 2.75 17.08 -8.32
C LEU A 134 3.18 18.48 -7.87
N ALA A 135 3.92 18.58 -6.78
CA ALA A 135 4.26 19.87 -6.17
C ALA A 135 5.42 20.59 -6.88
N HIS A 136 6.38 19.84 -7.40
CA HIS A 136 7.60 20.39 -7.97
C HIS A 136 7.70 20.18 -9.48
N MET A 137 7.53 18.92 -9.98
CA MET A 137 7.76 18.65 -11.40
C MET A 137 6.82 19.45 -12.29
N ILE A 138 5.52 19.51 -11.99
CA ILE A 138 4.55 20.20 -12.86
C ILE A 138 4.83 21.71 -12.93
N PRO A 139 4.92 22.50 -11.83
CA PRO A 139 5.19 23.92 -11.90
C PRO A 139 6.64 24.24 -12.25
N GLU A 140 7.61 23.58 -11.62
CA GLU A 140 9.02 23.91 -11.78
C GLU A 140 9.59 23.42 -13.11
N LEU A 141 9.19 22.25 -13.61
CA LEU A 141 9.64 21.81 -14.94
C LEU A 141 9.12 22.74 -16.03
N SER A 142 7.87 23.25 -15.87
CA SER A 142 7.31 24.23 -16.78
C SER A 142 8.18 25.51 -16.83
N SER A 143 8.59 26.03 -15.67
CA SER A 143 9.46 27.21 -15.56
C SER A 143 10.89 26.93 -15.98
N ASN A 144 11.45 25.78 -15.57
CA ASN A 144 12.83 25.37 -15.86
C ASN A 144 13.06 25.02 -17.34
N LEU A 145 12.02 24.68 -18.10
CA LEU A 145 12.10 24.51 -19.55
C LEU A 145 11.83 25.82 -20.30
N LEU A 146 10.92 26.65 -19.78
CA LEU A 146 10.55 27.92 -20.41
C LEU A 146 11.70 28.92 -20.35
N LEU A 147 12.39 29.05 -19.21
CA LEU A 147 13.49 30.01 -19.03
C LEU A 147 14.63 29.80 -20.03
N PRO A 148 15.24 28.60 -20.17
CA PRO A 148 16.24 28.36 -21.21
C PRO A 148 15.75 28.65 -22.63
N LEU A 149 14.50 28.28 -22.93
CA LEU A 149 13.91 28.56 -24.25
C LEU A 149 13.84 30.06 -24.55
N VAL A 150 13.34 30.85 -23.60
CA VAL A 150 13.27 32.32 -23.75
C VAL A 150 14.66 32.93 -23.86
N VAL A 151 15.65 32.45 -23.06
CA VAL A 151 17.05 32.90 -23.17
C VAL A 151 17.63 32.59 -24.55
N VAL A 152 17.44 31.38 -25.05
CA VAL A 152 17.91 31.00 -26.39
C VAL A 152 17.30 31.91 -27.45
N ILE A 153 15.98 32.15 -27.40
CA ILE A 153 15.31 33.08 -28.33
C ILE A 153 15.89 34.49 -28.21
N ALA A 154 16.08 35.02 -26.99
CA ALA A 154 16.64 36.34 -26.77
C ALA A 154 18.07 36.44 -27.31
N MET A 155 18.90 35.42 -27.11
CA MET A 155 20.26 35.37 -27.63
C MET A 155 20.28 35.40 -29.18
N PHE A 156 19.40 34.61 -29.82
CA PHE A 156 19.26 34.67 -31.30
C PHE A 156 18.73 36.02 -31.80
N ALA A 157 17.86 36.67 -31.04
CA ALA A 157 17.37 38.00 -31.38
C ALA A 157 18.43 39.10 -31.27
N ILE A 158 19.40 38.96 -30.36
CA ILE A 158 20.56 39.87 -30.21
C ILE A 158 21.56 39.63 -31.36
N ASP A 159 22.08 38.40 -31.48
CA ASP A 159 22.92 37.97 -32.57
C ASP A 159 22.85 36.42 -32.69
N TRP A 160 22.62 35.92 -33.92
CA TRP A 160 22.45 34.48 -34.15
C TRP A 160 23.72 33.65 -33.80
N ARG A 161 24.91 34.27 -33.88
CA ARG A 161 26.22 33.64 -33.54
C ARG A 161 26.32 33.43 -32.03
N MET A 162 25.82 34.39 -31.21
CA MET A 162 25.72 34.24 -29.77
C MET A 162 24.75 33.14 -29.37
N GLY A 163 23.62 33.05 -30.08
CA GLY A 163 22.65 31.93 -29.89
C GLY A 163 23.29 30.57 -30.19
N LEU A 164 24.05 30.46 -31.29
CA LEU A 164 24.80 29.22 -31.61
C LEU A 164 25.88 28.92 -30.59
N ALA A 165 26.65 29.93 -30.13
CA ALA A 165 27.70 29.78 -29.13
C ALA A 165 27.14 29.24 -27.80
N LEU A 166 25.96 29.71 -27.38
CA LEU A 166 25.23 29.17 -26.23
C LEU A 166 24.83 27.71 -26.43
N LEU A 167 24.28 27.39 -27.60
CA LEU A 167 23.76 26.03 -27.89
C LEU A 167 24.87 24.99 -28.02
N VAL A 168 26.10 25.31 -28.31
CA VAL A 168 27.20 24.36 -28.45
C VAL A 168 27.43 23.55 -27.18
N THR A 169 27.30 24.16 -25.99
CA THR A 169 27.56 23.51 -24.70
C THR A 169 26.51 22.45 -24.36
N ILE A 170 25.25 22.62 -24.80
CA ILE A 170 24.15 21.72 -24.48
C ILE A 170 24.34 20.33 -25.11
N PRO A 171 24.51 20.18 -26.43
CA PRO A 171 24.76 18.85 -27.02
C PRO A 171 26.04 18.19 -26.49
N VAL A 172 27.11 18.97 -26.27
CA VAL A 172 28.39 18.45 -25.73
C VAL A 172 28.17 17.86 -24.33
N ALA A 173 27.35 18.48 -23.49
CA ALA A 173 26.96 17.95 -22.18
C ALA A 173 26.02 16.74 -22.26
N LEU A 174 25.09 16.74 -23.21
CA LEU A 174 24.10 15.67 -23.35
C LEU A 174 24.66 14.39 -23.98
N ILE A 175 25.71 14.46 -24.81
CA ILE A 175 26.34 13.27 -25.42
C ILE A 175 26.77 12.25 -24.34
N PRO A 176 27.58 12.60 -23.33
CA PRO A 176 27.93 11.69 -22.25
C PRO A 176 26.70 11.14 -21.51
N MET A 177 25.70 11.98 -21.27
CA MET A 177 24.47 11.58 -20.60
C MET A 177 23.72 10.50 -21.37
N THR A 178 23.61 10.60 -22.72
CA THR A 178 22.93 9.60 -23.54
C THR A 178 23.62 8.22 -23.47
N PHE A 179 24.95 8.20 -23.39
CA PHE A 179 25.72 6.96 -23.18
C PHE A 179 25.46 6.35 -21.80
N GLY A 180 25.43 7.15 -20.74
CA GLY A 180 25.09 6.69 -19.38
C GLY A 180 23.67 6.16 -19.28
N MET A 181 22.70 6.80 -19.96
CA MET A 181 21.29 6.41 -19.93
C MET A 181 20.96 5.12 -20.69
N ARG A 182 21.78 4.67 -21.63
CA ARG A 182 21.51 3.42 -22.39
C ARG A 182 21.35 2.19 -21.53
N THR A 183 22.13 2.07 -20.46
CA THR A 183 22.08 0.94 -19.52
C THR A 183 21.31 1.27 -18.24
N TYR A 184 20.88 2.51 -18.07
CA TYR A 184 20.26 3.00 -16.84
C TYR A 184 19.01 2.18 -16.44
N ASN A 185 18.08 1.95 -17.37
CA ASN A 185 16.85 1.20 -17.08
C ASN A 185 17.13 -0.23 -16.62
N LYS A 186 18.09 -0.91 -17.26
CA LYS A 186 18.49 -2.27 -16.88
C LYS A 186 19.15 -2.29 -15.50
N ASN A 187 20.06 -1.38 -15.26
CA ASN A 187 20.76 -1.28 -13.98
C ASN A 187 19.83 -0.85 -12.84
N TYR A 188 18.88 0.05 -13.12
CA TYR A 188 17.90 0.46 -12.13
C TYR A 188 16.95 -0.69 -11.73
N ALA A 189 16.48 -1.48 -12.71
CA ALA A 189 15.66 -2.65 -12.39
C ALA A 189 16.42 -3.68 -11.54
N ALA A 190 17.67 -3.98 -11.91
CA ALA A 190 18.52 -4.88 -11.15
C ALA A 190 18.88 -4.31 -9.74
N TYR A 191 19.05 -2.99 -9.61
CA TYR A 191 19.22 -2.32 -8.32
C TYR A 191 17.99 -2.52 -7.43
N MET A 192 16.78 -2.34 -7.98
CA MET A 192 15.53 -2.54 -7.23
C MET A 192 15.36 -3.99 -6.78
N GLU A 193 15.72 -4.95 -7.63
CA GLU A 193 15.70 -6.38 -7.29
C GLU A 193 16.70 -6.70 -6.18
N ALA A 194 17.94 -6.21 -6.29
CA ALA A 194 18.97 -6.38 -5.25
C ALA A 194 18.57 -5.73 -3.91
N ASN A 195 17.94 -4.55 -3.96
CA ASN A 195 17.42 -3.87 -2.79
C ASN A 195 16.26 -4.66 -2.13
N ALA A 196 15.34 -5.18 -2.93
CA ALA A 196 14.25 -6.03 -2.44
C ALA A 196 14.80 -7.31 -1.79
N HIS A 197 15.83 -7.92 -2.37
CA HIS A 197 16.49 -9.10 -1.80
C HIS A 197 17.12 -8.80 -0.42
N VAL A 198 17.88 -7.71 -0.31
CA VAL A 198 18.47 -7.29 0.98
C VAL A 198 17.39 -7.05 2.03
N ASN A 199 16.33 -6.31 1.67
CA ASN A 199 15.22 -6.04 2.58
C ASN A 199 14.54 -7.34 3.05
N SER A 200 14.34 -8.32 2.15
CA SER A 200 13.79 -9.63 2.49
C SER A 200 14.68 -10.38 3.49
N VAL A 201 16.00 -10.36 3.27
CA VAL A 201 16.97 -11.01 4.19
C VAL A 201 17.03 -10.30 5.54
N ILE A 202 16.91 -8.96 5.56
CA ILE A 202 16.85 -8.19 6.82
C ILE A 202 15.60 -8.59 7.62
N VAL A 203 14.43 -8.64 6.98
CA VAL A 203 13.17 -9.03 7.63
C VAL A 203 13.28 -10.45 8.16
N GLU A 204 13.74 -11.41 7.34
CA GLU A 204 13.96 -12.82 7.77
C GLU A 204 14.89 -12.89 8.99
N TYR A 205 15.98 -12.12 9.00
CA TYR A 205 16.93 -12.08 10.11
C TYR A 205 16.32 -11.52 11.39
N VAL A 206 15.56 -10.43 11.29
CA VAL A 206 14.93 -9.77 12.45
C VAL A 206 13.78 -10.62 13.01
N GLU A 207 12.90 -11.13 12.15
CA GLU A 207 11.79 -12.00 12.58
C GLU A 207 12.30 -13.33 13.15
N GLY A 208 13.36 -13.90 12.56
CA GLY A 208 13.98 -15.14 12.99
C GLY A 208 14.97 -15.01 14.15
N ILE A 209 15.18 -13.81 14.71
CA ILE A 209 16.26 -13.56 15.68
C ILE A 209 16.17 -14.43 16.95
N GLN A 210 14.96 -14.76 17.38
CA GLN A 210 14.74 -15.66 18.52
C GLN A 210 15.24 -17.06 18.23
N VAL A 211 14.95 -17.59 17.03
CA VAL A 211 15.41 -18.91 16.59
C VAL A 211 16.93 -18.92 16.44
N VAL A 212 17.50 -17.88 15.82
CA VAL A 212 18.94 -17.72 15.67
C VAL A 212 19.65 -17.74 17.02
N LYS A 213 19.10 -17.04 18.03
CA LYS A 213 19.64 -17.03 19.40
C LYS A 213 19.46 -18.35 20.13
N ALA A 214 18.26 -18.98 20.02
CA ALA A 214 17.95 -20.23 20.72
C ALA A 214 18.81 -21.41 20.24
N PHE A 215 19.11 -21.46 18.94
CA PHE A 215 19.87 -22.56 18.34
C PHE A 215 21.35 -22.23 18.12
N SER A 216 21.86 -21.13 18.65
CA SER A 216 23.25 -20.66 18.47
C SER A 216 23.72 -20.61 17.01
N GLN A 217 22.79 -20.36 16.07
CA GLN A 217 23.06 -20.23 14.63
C GLN A 217 23.48 -18.80 14.22
N GLY A 218 23.92 -17.99 15.19
CA GLY A 218 24.23 -16.58 15.00
C GLY A 218 25.26 -16.32 13.90
N GLU A 219 26.32 -17.14 13.84
CA GLU A 219 27.38 -16.96 12.85
C GLU A 219 26.91 -17.23 11.42
N ARG A 220 26.19 -18.33 11.17
CA ARG A 220 25.68 -18.68 9.83
C ARG A 220 24.60 -17.72 9.34
N SER A 221 23.69 -17.32 10.21
CA SER A 221 22.62 -16.37 9.90
C SER A 221 23.19 -14.98 9.66
N TYR A 222 24.18 -14.56 10.46
CA TYR A 222 24.91 -13.32 10.26
C TYR A 222 25.69 -13.31 8.94
N GLN A 223 26.33 -14.44 8.56
CA GLN A 223 27.03 -14.55 7.29
C GLN A 223 26.09 -14.37 6.09
N LYS A 224 24.87 -14.98 6.11
CA LYS A 224 23.85 -14.79 5.07
C LYS A 224 23.46 -13.31 4.94
N PHE A 225 23.21 -12.66 6.07
CA PHE A 225 22.90 -11.23 6.11
C PHE A 225 24.06 -10.39 5.58
N ALA A 226 25.27 -10.60 6.07
CA ALA A 226 26.46 -9.87 5.65
C ALA A 226 26.76 -10.04 4.16
N GLN A 227 26.56 -11.26 3.61
CA GLN A 227 26.72 -11.54 2.18
C GLN A 227 25.68 -10.79 1.34
N ALA A 228 24.40 -10.75 1.77
CA ALA A 228 23.36 -10.00 1.07
C ALA A 228 23.69 -8.50 1.00
N VAL A 229 24.11 -7.93 2.13
CA VAL A 229 24.54 -6.51 2.20
C VAL A 229 25.79 -6.26 1.36
N ALA A 230 26.79 -7.15 1.41
CA ALA A 230 28.00 -7.03 0.59
C ALA A 230 27.69 -7.12 -0.91
N SER A 231 26.85 -8.08 -1.32
CA SER A 231 26.42 -8.23 -2.72
C SER A 231 25.68 -6.97 -3.22
N PHE A 232 24.79 -6.42 -2.40
CA PHE A 232 24.09 -5.17 -2.73
C PHE A 232 25.06 -3.99 -2.86
N ARG A 233 26.03 -3.86 -1.93
CA ARG A 233 27.10 -2.86 -2.01
C ARG A 233 27.90 -3.00 -3.32
N ASP A 234 28.32 -4.23 -3.62
CA ASP A 234 29.19 -4.48 -4.77
C ASP A 234 28.45 -4.23 -6.10
N PHE A 235 27.17 -4.61 -6.16
CA PHE A 235 26.29 -4.26 -7.28
C PHE A 235 26.14 -2.74 -7.42
N THR A 236 25.81 -2.05 -6.33
CA THR A 236 25.61 -0.58 -6.32
C THR A 236 26.88 0.15 -6.73
N MET A 237 28.04 -0.27 -6.20
CA MET A 237 29.34 0.29 -6.57
C MET A 237 29.70 0.01 -8.03
N GLY A 238 29.39 -1.18 -8.53
CA GLY A 238 29.56 -1.53 -9.94
C GLY A 238 28.74 -0.65 -10.87
N TRP A 239 27.46 -0.47 -10.55
CA TRP A 239 26.57 0.45 -11.27
C TRP A 239 27.08 1.90 -11.22
N PHE A 240 27.48 2.37 -10.04
CA PHE A 240 28.01 3.72 -9.85
C PHE A 240 29.26 3.97 -10.70
N ARG A 241 30.20 3.00 -10.74
CA ARG A 241 31.40 3.09 -11.59
C ARG A 241 31.09 3.19 -13.07
N CYS A 242 30.06 2.49 -13.55
CA CYS A 242 29.64 2.53 -14.95
C CYS A 242 28.98 3.87 -15.34
N THR A 243 28.29 4.52 -14.41
CA THR A 243 27.52 5.74 -14.69
C THR A 243 28.21 7.03 -14.28
N TRP A 244 29.11 6.97 -13.29
CA TRP A 244 29.77 8.13 -12.70
C TRP A 244 30.46 9.02 -13.73
N ALA A 245 31.30 8.45 -14.61
CA ALA A 245 32.06 9.24 -15.57
C ALA A 245 31.15 10.06 -16.49
N SER A 246 30.11 9.40 -17.03
CA SER A 246 29.12 10.05 -17.92
C SER A 246 28.32 11.13 -17.22
N MET A 247 27.91 10.85 -15.99
CA MET A 247 27.10 11.77 -15.20
C MET A 247 27.90 13.00 -14.74
N ASN A 248 29.11 12.79 -14.18
CA ASN A 248 29.94 13.88 -13.76
C ASN A 248 30.42 14.74 -14.94
N LEU A 249 30.71 14.14 -16.08
CA LEU A 249 31.07 14.87 -17.28
C LEU A 249 29.92 15.78 -17.75
N CYS A 250 28.69 15.25 -17.79
CA CYS A 250 27.51 16.06 -18.11
C CYS A 250 27.32 17.21 -17.10
N LEU A 251 27.34 16.91 -15.80
CA LEU A 251 27.17 17.90 -14.73
C LEU A 251 28.30 18.94 -14.67
N SER A 252 29.52 18.61 -15.14
CA SER A 252 30.64 19.54 -15.22
C SER A 252 30.57 20.43 -16.47
N ILE A 253 30.11 19.88 -17.61
CA ILE A 253 30.05 20.63 -18.86
C ILE A 253 28.83 21.56 -18.90
N LEU A 254 27.68 21.09 -18.43
CA LEU A 254 26.40 21.82 -18.54
C LEU A 254 26.45 23.25 -17.95
N PRO A 255 27.14 23.52 -16.81
CA PRO A 255 27.26 24.87 -16.27
C PRO A 255 28.25 25.78 -17.02
N THR A 256 29.02 25.24 -17.95
CA THR A 256 30.12 26.00 -18.63
C THR A 256 29.62 26.75 -19.85
N THR A 257 28.43 27.35 -19.79
CA THR A 257 27.84 28.15 -20.87
C THR A 257 28.73 29.30 -21.36
N LEU A 258 29.58 29.82 -20.47
CA LEU A 258 30.54 30.87 -20.82
C LEU A 258 31.67 30.41 -21.73
N LEU A 259 32.00 29.10 -21.80
CA LEU A 259 33.08 28.59 -22.67
C LEU A 259 32.83 28.89 -24.16
N GLY A 260 31.57 28.86 -24.58
CA GLY A 260 31.17 29.23 -25.95
C GLY A 260 30.90 30.74 -26.07
N THR A 261 30.11 31.28 -25.13
CA THR A 261 29.56 32.63 -25.27
C THR A 261 30.58 33.74 -25.00
N LEU A 262 31.56 33.56 -24.09
CA LEU A 262 32.55 34.57 -23.82
C LEU A 262 33.53 34.80 -24.99
N PRO A 263 34.20 33.77 -25.57
CA PRO A 263 35.05 33.97 -26.72
C PRO A 263 34.31 34.53 -27.94
N ALA A 264 33.08 34.02 -28.19
CA ALA A 264 32.24 34.52 -29.28
C ALA A 264 31.87 36.01 -29.07
N GLY A 265 31.46 36.38 -27.86
CA GLY A 265 31.12 37.77 -27.50
C GLY A 265 32.30 38.72 -27.65
N VAL A 266 33.51 38.34 -27.20
CA VAL A 266 34.73 39.13 -27.36
C VAL A 266 35.09 39.29 -28.84
N ALA A 267 35.03 38.21 -29.62
CA ALA A 267 35.33 38.28 -31.05
C ALA A 267 34.34 39.17 -31.81
N LEU A 268 33.04 39.09 -31.50
CA LEU A 268 32.00 39.93 -32.09
C LEU A 268 32.14 41.40 -31.68
N TYR A 269 32.55 41.66 -30.45
CA TYR A 269 32.88 43.03 -30.00
C TYR A 269 34.10 43.59 -30.75
N GLN A 270 35.16 42.83 -30.89
CA GLN A 270 36.37 43.28 -31.66
C GLN A 270 36.04 43.50 -33.15
N ALA A 271 35.11 42.74 -33.69
CA ALA A 271 34.62 42.94 -35.05
C ALA A 271 33.67 44.14 -35.20
N GLY A 272 33.35 44.85 -34.11
CA GLY A 272 32.41 45.98 -34.13
C GLY A 272 30.92 45.63 -34.36
N ILE A 273 30.54 44.34 -34.17
CA ILE A 273 29.19 43.83 -34.41
C ILE A 273 28.31 43.98 -33.16
N LEU A 274 28.87 43.72 -31.98
CA LEU A 274 28.18 43.90 -30.70
C LEU A 274 28.83 44.99 -29.86
N ASP A 275 28.05 45.74 -29.13
CA ASP A 275 28.54 46.65 -28.11
C ASP A 275 28.83 45.94 -26.76
N PRO A 276 29.58 46.55 -25.85
CA PRO A 276 29.91 45.91 -24.56
C PRO A 276 28.69 45.62 -23.69
N ALA A 277 27.61 46.42 -23.78
CA ALA A 277 26.39 46.18 -23.04
C ALA A 277 25.65 44.93 -23.56
N GLN A 278 25.58 44.75 -24.88
CA GLN A 278 25.02 43.54 -25.50
C GLN A 278 25.82 42.29 -25.15
N VAL A 279 27.16 42.37 -25.20
CA VAL A 279 28.01 41.25 -24.78
C VAL A 279 27.74 40.88 -23.31
N THR A 280 27.67 41.88 -22.42
CA THR A 280 27.42 41.66 -20.99
C THR A 280 26.03 41.05 -20.78
N LEU A 281 24.99 41.53 -21.48
CA LEU A 281 23.65 40.93 -21.43
C LEU A 281 23.68 39.46 -21.86
N CYS A 282 24.34 39.13 -22.96
CA CYS A 282 24.47 37.76 -23.45
C CYS A 282 25.17 36.86 -22.42
N LEU A 283 26.21 37.33 -21.77
CA LEU A 283 26.92 36.55 -20.72
C LEU A 283 26.04 36.33 -19.49
N MET A 284 25.31 37.37 -19.04
CA MET A 284 24.36 37.22 -17.92
C MET A 284 23.25 36.26 -18.23
N LEU A 285 22.67 36.33 -19.43
CA LEU A 285 21.64 35.39 -19.90
C LEU A 285 22.17 33.97 -19.98
N ALA A 286 23.39 33.78 -20.48
CA ALA A 286 24.04 32.46 -20.55
C ALA A 286 24.25 31.82 -19.17
N LEU A 287 24.56 32.61 -18.15
CA LEU A 287 24.63 32.13 -16.76
C LEU A 287 23.25 31.84 -16.19
N GLY A 288 22.24 32.61 -16.57
CA GLY A 288 20.88 32.49 -16.06
C GLY A 288 20.20 31.13 -16.36
N ILE A 289 20.62 30.41 -17.43
CA ILE A 289 20.06 29.11 -17.78
C ILE A 289 20.68 27.94 -17.03
N VAL A 290 21.80 28.12 -16.34
CA VAL A 290 22.51 27.01 -15.69
C VAL A 290 21.65 26.33 -14.63
N SER A 291 21.08 27.11 -13.70
CA SER A 291 20.25 26.56 -12.61
C SER A 291 19.02 25.81 -13.14
N PRO A 292 18.21 26.33 -14.08
CA PRO A 292 17.11 25.58 -14.68
C PRO A 292 17.51 24.27 -15.35
N LEU A 293 18.62 24.26 -16.09
CA LEU A 293 19.10 23.03 -16.74
C LEU A 293 19.56 21.99 -15.72
N MET A 294 20.21 22.42 -14.64
CA MET A 294 20.61 21.51 -13.55
C MET A 294 19.38 20.93 -12.83
N SER A 295 18.36 21.73 -12.55
CA SER A 295 17.10 21.27 -11.96
C SER A 295 16.39 20.27 -12.87
N ALA A 296 16.35 20.52 -14.18
CA ALA A 296 15.76 19.59 -15.15
C ALA A 296 16.46 18.22 -15.14
N THR A 297 17.82 18.19 -15.02
CA THR A 297 18.56 16.93 -14.92
C THR A 297 18.26 16.18 -13.63
N ALA A 298 18.05 16.88 -12.49
CA ALA A 298 17.67 16.27 -11.22
C ALA A 298 16.29 15.59 -11.33
N PHE A 299 15.31 16.23 -11.99
CA PHE A 299 14.00 15.61 -12.24
C PHE A 299 14.08 14.37 -13.13
N ILE A 300 14.94 14.37 -14.15
CA ILE A 300 15.15 13.18 -15.00
C ILE A 300 15.66 11.99 -14.16
N ASN A 301 16.58 12.24 -13.24
CA ASN A 301 17.12 11.20 -12.35
C ASN A 301 16.04 10.62 -11.41
N SER A 302 15.12 11.45 -10.89
CA SER A 302 14.04 11.04 -10.00
C SER A 302 12.84 10.42 -10.74
N MET A 303 12.77 10.59 -12.05
CA MET A 303 11.61 10.18 -12.86
C MET A 303 11.24 8.70 -12.69
N LYS A 304 12.23 7.81 -12.50
CA LYS A 304 11.97 6.37 -12.34
C LYS A 304 11.31 6.04 -11.01
N SER A 305 11.78 6.64 -9.90
CA SER A 305 11.13 6.47 -8.60
C SER A 305 9.67 6.94 -8.66
N MET A 306 9.44 8.12 -9.22
CA MET A 306 8.11 8.68 -9.42
C MET A 306 7.20 7.78 -10.27
N GLN A 307 7.75 7.19 -11.33
CA GLN A 307 7.02 6.25 -12.20
C GLN A 307 6.55 5.02 -11.43
N PHE A 308 7.41 4.45 -10.57
CA PHE A 308 7.04 3.30 -9.73
C PHE A 308 5.99 3.70 -8.69
N ALA A 309 6.15 4.83 -8.02
CA ALA A 309 5.19 5.33 -7.05
C ALA A 309 3.77 5.46 -7.64
N VAL A 310 3.67 6.09 -8.81
CA VAL A 310 2.40 6.25 -9.54
C VAL A 310 1.81 4.91 -9.96
N LYS A 311 2.66 3.97 -10.42
CA LYS A 311 2.22 2.64 -10.84
C LYS A 311 1.71 1.82 -9.67
N ASP A 312 2.46 1.75 -8.57
CA ASP A 312 2.12 0.96 -7.39
C ASP A 312 0.84 1.49 -6.72
N THR A 313 0.71 2.82 -6.61
CA THR A 313 -0.53 3.46 -6.14
C THR A 313 -1.73 3.09 -7.01
N ARG A 314 -1.58 3.16 -8.34
CA ARG A 314 -2.64 2.78 -9.27
C ARG A 314 -3.03 1.31 -9.16
N GLU A 315 -2.07 0.44 -8.89
CA GLU A 315 -2.33 -0.99 -8.73
C GLU A 315 -3.27 -1.27 -7.56
N LEU A 316 -3.08 -0.60 -6.41
CA LEU A 316 -4.01 -0.70 -5.28
C LEU A 316 -5.37 -0.07 -5.59
N LEU A 317 -5.42 1.05 -6.32
CA LEU A 317 -6.67 1.68 -6.74
C LEU A 317 -7.46 0.83 -7.74
N ASN A 318 -6.82 -0.08 -8.45
CA ASN A 318 -7.43 -0.98 -9.42
C ASN A 318 -7.76 -2.37 -8.84
N LEU A 319 -7.66 -2.56 -7.52
CA LEU A 319 -8.09 -3.81 -6.89
C LEU A 319 -9.51 -4.18 -7.33
N PRO A 320 -9.74 -5.46 -7.70
CA PRO A 320 -11.09 -5.92 -8.04
C PRO A 320 -12.03 -5.66 -6.87
N GLN A 321 -13.26 -5.32 -7.17
CA GLN A 321 -14.28 -5.06 -6.16
C GLN A 321 -15.33 -6.16 -6.22
N LEU A 322 -15.79 -6.61 -5.05
CA LEU A 322 -16.95 -7.50 -5.00
C LEU A 322 -18.17 -6.75 -5.55
N ALA A 323 -18.90 -7.40 -6.46
CA ALA A 323 -20.14 -6.83 -6.96
C ALA A 323 -21.12 -6.60 -5.80
N GLN A 324 -21.67 -5.40 -5.69
CA GLN A 324 -22.59 -5.03 -4.62
C GLN A 324 -23.96 -4.70 -5.20
N ALA A 325 -25.02 -5.22 -4.56
CA ALA A 325 -26.37 -4.73 -4.80
C ALA A 325 -26.61 -3.46 -3.98
N GLU A 326 -27.37 -2.51 -4.51
CA GLU A 326 -27.66 -1.24 -3.83
C GLU A 326 -28.77 -1.34 -2.79
N GLN A 327 -29.67 -2.32 -2.93
CA GLN A 327 -30.86 -2.45 -2.08
C GLN A 327 -30.84 -3.75 -1.27
N ASN A 328 -31.30 -3.68 -0.03
CA ASN A 328 -31.49 -4.86 0.80
C ASN A 328 -32.52 -5.79 0.19
N VAL A 329 -32.23 -7.09 0.26
CA VAL A 329 -33.07 -8.15 -0.27
C VAL A 329 -33.72 -8.91 0.89
N HIS A 330 -34.98 -9.30 0.75
CA HIS A 330 -35.64 -10.11 1.77
C HIS A 330 -35.05 -11.53 1.77
N LEU A 331 -34.66 -12.02 2.96
CA LEU A 331 -34.12 -13.36 3.18
C LEU A 331 -35.18 -14.23 3.82
N GLU A 332 -35.42 -15.41 3.24
CA GLU A 332 -36.34 -16.42 3.78
C GLU A 332 -35.61 -17.31 4.82
N GLY A 333 -35.16 -16.68 5.92
CA GLY A 333 -34.46 -17.37 6.99
C GLY A 333 -32.93 -17.34 6.87
N SER A 334 -32.23 -18.26 7.57
CA SER A 334 -30.78 -18.33 7.69
C SER A 334 -30.16 -19.64 7.19
N SER A 335 -30.88 -20.38 6.33
CA SER A 335 -30.34 -21.58 5.69
C SER A 335 -29.33 -21.21 4.60
N ILE A 336 -28.23 -21.97 4.49
CA ILE A 336 -27.20 -21.78 3.48
C ILE A 336 -27.20 -22.99 2.55
N GLN A 337 -27.23 -22.76 1.24
CA GLN A 337 -27.12 -23.83 0.25
C GLN A 337 -26.01 -23.54 -0.74
N MET A 338 -25.15 -24.51 -0.96
CA MET A 338 -24.10 -24.54 -1.96
C MET A 338 -24.51 -25.50 -3.07
N ARG A 339 -24.59 -25.02 -4.30
CA ARG A 339 -25.00 -25.79 -5.47
C ARG A 339 -23.89 -25.78 -6.50
N ASP A 340 -23.33 -26.97 -6.75
CA ASP A 340 -22.30 -27.19 -7.77
C ASP A 340 -21.10 -26.25 -7.62
N VAL A 341 -20.69 -25.99 -6.37
CA VAL A 341 -19.67 -24.99 -6.05
C VAL A 341 -18.29 -25.53 -6.39
N SER A 342 -17.60 -24.82 -7.30
CA SER A 342 -16.19 -24.98 -7.59
C SER A 342 -15.41 -23.72 -7.21
N PHE A 343 -14.19 -23.90 -6.70
CA PHE A 343 -13.39 -22.76 -6.26
C PHE A 343 -11.88 -23.01 -6.37
N SER A 344 -11.17 -21.95 -6.83
CA SER A 344 -9.72 -21.87 -6.86
C SER A 344 -9.24 -20.49 -6.36
N TYR A 345 -8.24 -20.44 -5.48
CA TYR A 345 -7.65 -19.19 -4.98
C TYR A 345 -6.92 -18.35 -6.05
N GLY A 346 -6.48 -18.95 -7.12
CA GLY A 346 -5.85 -18.28 -8.27
C GLY A 346 -6.78 -17.97 -9.43
N GLY A 347 -8.09 -17.97 -9.20
CA GLY A 347 -9.09 -17.87 -10.27
C GLY A 347 -9.03 -19.06 -11.22
N THR A 348 -9.19 -18.84 -12.53
CA THR A 348 -9.21 -19.92 -13.54
C THR A 348 -7.85 -20.57 -13.80
N GLU A 349 -6.74 -19.95 -13.39
CA GLU A 349 -5.38 -20.46 -13.56
C GLU A 349 -4.86 -21.20 -12.32
N GLY A 350 -5.55 -21.09 -11.18
CA GLY A 350 -5.15 -21.70 -9.92
C GLY A 350 -5.56 -23.16 -9.78
N LYS A 351 -4.94 -23.87 -8.82
CA LYS A 351 -5.36 -25.23 -8.46
C LYS A 351 -6.73 -25.18 -7.80
N GLU A 352 -7.68 -25.91 -8.33
CA GLU A 352 -9.01 -26.04 -7.77
C GLU A 352 -8.96 -26.70 -6.38
N VAL A 353 -9.67 -26.09 -5.42
CA VAL A 353 -9.72 -26.52 -4.01
C VAL A 353 -11.06 -27.16 -3.66
N LEU A 354 -12.13 -26.70 -4.28
CA LEU A 354 -13.47 -27.30 -4.14
C LEU A 354 -13.96 -27.73 -5.52
N HIS A 355 -14.50 -28.96 -5.58
CA HIS A 355 -14.91 -29.61 -6.81
C HIS A 355 -16.41 -29.94 -6.77
N HIS A 356 -17.25 -29.22 -7.53
CA HIS A 356 -18.67 -29.49 -7.69
C HIS A 356 -19.41 -29.77 -6.36
N LEU A 357 -19.07 -28.98 -5.31
CA LEU A 357 -19.55 -29.19 -3.96
C LEU A 357 -21.04 -28.87 -3.84
N ASN A 358 -21.81 -29.83 -3.32
CA ASN A 358 -23.20 -29.65 -2.96
C ASN A 358 -23.35 -29.83 -1.44
N LEU A 359 -23.85 -28.80 -0.74
CA LEU A 359 -23.97 -28.80 0.71
C LEU A 359 -25.14 -27.92 1.13
N THR A 360 -25.92 -28.40 2.08
CA THR A 360 -26.95 -27.61 2.74
C THR A 360 -26.65 -27.51 4.23
N ILE A 361 -26.66 -26.30 4.77
CA ILE A 361 -26.56 -25.98 6.19
C ILE A 361 -27.96 -25.52 6.63
N PRO A 362 -28.70 -26.35 7.38
CA PRO A 362 -30.07 -26.04 7.74
C PRO A 362 -30.14 -24.90 8.76
N GLN A 363 -31.19 -24.08 8.68
CA GLN A 363 -31.47 -23.01 9.61
C GLN A 363 -31.59 -23.53 11.04
N GLY A 364 -31.00 -22.83 12.00
CA GLY A 364 -31.09 -23.12 13.44
C GLY A 364 -30.40 -24.44 13.85
N LYS A 365 -29.59 -25.03 12.97
CA LYS A 365 -28.89 -26.28 13.23
C LYS A 365 -27.37 -26.06 13.41
N PHE A 366 -26.79 -26.97 14.16
CA PHE A 366 -25.34 -27.05 14.32
C PHE A 366 -24.76 -27.99 13.26
N THR A 367 -24.05 -27.44 12.28
CA THR A 367 -23.32 -28.18 11.24
C THR A 367 -21.82 -28.10 11.51
N ALA A 368 -21.14 -29.25 11.55
CA ALA A 368 -19.71 -29.36 11.73
C ALA A 368 -19.03 -29.81 10.43
N LEU A 369 -17.92 -29.14 10.04
CA LEU A 369 -17.07 -29.57 8.93
C LEU A 369 -15.85 -30.32 9.48
N VAL A 370 -15.64 -31.55 9.03
CA VAL A 370 -14.51 -32.41 9.42
C VAL A 370 -13.79 -32.96 8.19
N GLY A 371 -12.54 -33.38 8.38
CA GLY A 371 -11.74 -33.96 7.30
C GLY A 371 -10.26 -33.66 7.45
N PRO A 372 -9.41 -34.24 6.63
CA PRO A 372 -7.96 -34.00 6.67
C PRO A 372 -7.60 -32.53 6.36
N SER A 373 -6.38 -32.14 6.75
CA SER A 373 -5.85 -30.80 6.39
C SER A 373 -5.82 -30.66 4.87
N GLY A 374 -6.19 -29.47 4.38
CA GLY A 374 -6.32 -29.21 2.94
C GLY A 374 -7.61 -29.75 2.29
N GLY A 375 -8.56 -30.32 3.05
CA GLY A 375 -9.83 -30.84 2.54
C GLY A 375 -10.86 -29.76 2.10
N GLY A 376 -10.57 -28.47 2.25
CA GLY A 376 -11.46 -27.38 1.82
C GLY A 376 -12.37 -26.79 2.91
N LYS A 377 -12.22 -27.23 4.19
CA LYS A 377 -13.09 -26.79 5.31
C LYS A 377 -13.12 -25.28 5.50
N SER A 378 -11.95 -24.64 5.70
CA SER A 378 -11.86 -23.17 5.89
C SER A 378 -12.24 -22.41 4.62
N THR A 379 -12.07 -23.01 3.44
CA THR A 379 -12.51 -22.44 2.18
C THR A 379 -14.04 -22.33 2.12
N ILE A 380 -14.77 -23.37 2.54
CA ILE A 380 -16.25 -23.35 2.62
C ILE A 380 -16.72 -22.22 3.54
N ALA A 381 -16.13 -22.11 4.74
CA ALA A 381 -16.48 -21.08 5.71
C ALA A 381 -16.24 -19.66 5.15
N ARG A 382 -15.07 -19.45 4.53
CA ARG A 382 -14.69 -18.16 3.95
C ARG A 382 -15.55 -17.79 2.73
N LEU A 383 -15.92 -18.76 1.89
CA LEU A 383 -16.85 -18.54 0.78
C LEU A 383 -18.27 -18.24 1.27
N THR A 384 -18.70 -18.86 2.37
CA THR A 384 -20.01 -18.55 2.99
C THR A 384 -20.06 -17.10 3.48
N ALA A 385 -18.95 -16.59 4.04
CA ALA A 385 -18.81 -15.19 4.43
C ALA A 385 -18.54 -14.24 3.25
N ARG A 386 -18.45 -14.80 2.03
CA ARG A 386 -18.14 -14.06 0.80
C ARG A 386 -16.83 -13.29 0.87
N PHE A 387 -15.80 -13.86 1.50
CA PHE A 387 -14.44 -13.31 1.41
C PHE A 387 -13.86 -13.47 0.00
N TRP A 388 -14.41 -14.40 -0.79
CA TRP A 388 -14.22 -14.59 -2.24
C TRP A 388 -15.55 -14.92 -2.89
N ASP A 389 -15.69 -14.64 -4.16
CA ASP A 389 -16.76 -15.19 -4.98
C ASP A 389 -16.34 -16.58 -5.53
N VAL A 390 -17.28 -17.49 -5.70
CA VAL A 390 -17.04 -18.82 -6.25
C VAL A 390 -16.64 -18.74 -7.73
N THR A 391 -15.78 -19.66 -8.20
CA THR A 391 -15.40 -19.75 -9.61
C THR A 391 -16.44 -20.46 -10.46
N GLY A 392 -17.25 -21.35 -9.86
CA GLY A 392 -18.36 -22.05 -10.47
C GLY A 392 -19.48 -22.30 -9.48
N GLY A 393 -20.71 -22.48 -9.95
CA GLY A 393 -21.86 -22.71 -9.10
C GLY A 393 -22.39 -21.48 -8.37
N SER A 394 -23.09 -21.70 -7.26
CA SER A 394 -23.69 -20.62 -6.46
C SER A 394 -23.80 -20.98 -4.98
N ILE A 395 -23.73 -19.96 -4.13
CA ILE A 395 -24.03 -20.04 -2.69
C ILE A 395 -25.23 -19.15 -2.44
N THR A 396 -26.26 -19.70 -1.78
CA THR A 396 -27.46 -18.95 -1.42
C THR A 396 -27.62 -18.87 0.10
N LEU A 397 -28.11 -17.73 0.58
CA LEU A 397 -28.50 -17.47 1.96
C LEU A 397 -29.97 -17.10 2.00
N GLY A 398 -30.78 -17.86 2.75
CA GLY A 398 -32.24 -17.64 2.80
C GLY A 398 -32.87 -17.59 1.40
N GLY A 399 -32.43 -18.47 0.49
CA GLY A 399 -32.92 -18.57 -0.89
C GLY A 399 -32.29 -17.57 -1.88
N GLN A 400 -31.54 -16.57 -1.43
CA GLN A 400 -30.93 -15.54 -2.27
C GLN A 400 -29.44 -15.80 -2.52
N ASP A 401 -28.98 -15.65 -3.75
CA ASP A 401 -27.55 -15.74 -4.09
C ASP A 401 -26.78 -14.64 -3.35
N ILE A 402 -25.73 -15.03 -2.59
CA ILE A 402 -24.93 -14.08 -1.77
C ILE A 402 -24.27 -13.00 -2.62
N ARG A 403 -24.04 -13.23 -3.92
CA ARG A 403 -23.48 -12.23 -4.85
C ARG A 403 -24.47 -11.09 -5.14
N LYS A 404 -25.76 -11.32 -4.94
CA LYS A 404 -26.82 -10.34 -5.12
C LYS A 404 -27.20 -9.61 -3.82
N LEU A 405 -26.55 -9.93 -2.71
CA LEU A 405 -26.76 -9.24 -1.44
C LEU A 405 -25.78 -8.07 -1.26
N PRO A 406 -26.22 -6.93 -0.70
CA PRO A 406 -25.31 -5.91 -0.23
C PRO A 406 -24.32 -6.49 0.79
N LEU A 407 -23.03 -6.16 0.70
CA LEU A 407 -22.02 -6.65 1.64
C LEU A 407 -22.37 -6.30 3.10
N LYS A 408 -22.96 -5.12 3.32
CA LYS A 408 -23.45 -4.70 4.64
C LYS A 408 -24.51 -5.64 5.21
N GLN A 409 -25.51 -6.04 4.39
CA GLN A 409 -26.56 -6.97 4.80
C GLN A 409 -25.99 -8.37 5.07
N LEU A 410 -25.10 -8.85 4.19
CA LEU A 410 -24.43 -10.14 4.38
C LEU A 410 -23.58 -10.13 5.66
N SER A 411 -22.79 -9.07 5.86
CA SER A 411 -22.00 -8.91 7.07
C SER A 411 -22.85 -8.83 8.34
N GLN A 412 -24.01 -8.21 8.31
CA GLN A 412 -24.95 -8.21 9.45
C GLN A 412 -25.56 -9.60 9.74
N SER A 413 -25.68 -10.44 8.71
CA SER A 413 -26.28 -11.78 8.82
C SER A 413 -25.32 -12.86 9.31
N ILE A 414 -24.00 -12.63 9.26
CA ILE A 414 -22.96 -13.61 9.59
C ILE A 414 -21.99 -13.06 10.62
N SER A 415 -21.83 -13.74 11.75
CA SER A 415 -20.69 -13.57 12.68
C SER A 415 -19.60 -14.58 12.34
N PHE A 416 -18.39 -14.12 12.07
CA PHE A 416 -17.25 -14.98 11.75
C PHE A 416 -16.18 -14.84 12.85
N VAL A 417 -15.84 -15.93 13.53
CA VAL A 417 -14.73 -16.02 14.49
C VAL A 417 -13.61 -16.78 13.81
N THR A 418 -12.51 -16.07 13.53
CA THR A 418 -11.33 -16.62 12.86
C THR A 418 -10.41 -17.34 13.83
N GLN A 419 -9.50 -18.16 13.30
CA GLN A 419 -8.43 -18.79 14.06
C GLN A 419 -7.50 -17.75 14.69
N ASP A 420 -7.10 -16.74 13.92
CA ASP A 420 -6.27 -15.63 14.37
C ASP A 420 -7.16 -14.50 14.91
N ASN A 421 -7.28 -14.45 16.23
CA ASN A 421 -8.13 -13.48 16.92
C ASN A 421 -7.39 -12.15 17.09
N PHE A 422 -7.42 -11.31 16.06
CA PHE A 422 -6.80 -9.98 16.08
C PHE A 422 -7.54 -9.01 17.01
N LEU A 423 -6.79 -8.30 17.83
CA LEU A 423 -7.30 -7.19 18.65
C LEU A 423 -6.63 -5.88 18.23
N PHE A 424 -7.43 -4.83 18.13
CA PHE A 424 -6.93 -3.47 17.92
C PHE A 424 -6.29 -2.92 19.19
N ASP A 425 -5.34 -2.02 19.05
CA ASP A 425 -4.70 -1.33 20.17
C ASP A 425 -5.63 -0.24 20.74
N CYS A 426 -6.70 -0.70 21.37
CA CYS A 426 -7.66 0.07 22.13
C CYS A 426 -8.07 -0.74 23.37
N SER A 427 -8.95 -0.21 24.22
CA SER A 427 -9.40 -0.92 25.41
C SER A 427 -10.12 -2.23 25.06
N LEU A 428 -10.12 -3.19 25.99
CA LEU A 428 -10.82 -4.47 25.81
C LEU A 428 -12.32 -4.25 25.60
N LYS A 429 -12.89 -3.26 26.30
CA LYS A 429 -14.28 -2.84 26.13
C LYS A 429 -14.56 -2.39 24.69
N GLU A 430 -13.72 -1.51 24.14
CA GLU A 430 -13.88 -1.04 22.76
C GLU A 430 -13.63 -2.15 21.73
N ASN A 431 -12.69 -3.05 22.01
CA ASN A 431 -12.50 -4.23 21.18
C ASN A 431 -13.75 -5.09 21.09
N ILE A 432 -14.51 -5.27 22.17
CA ILE A 432 -15.79 -6.01 22.15
C ILE A 432 -16.86 -5.20 21.41
N ARG A 433 -16.93 -3.87 21.64
CA ARG A 433 -17.89 -2.96 21.00
C ARG A 433 -17.82 -2.95 19.48
N LEU A 434 -16.69 -3.35 18.88
CA LEU A 434 -16.58 -3.55 17.42
C LEU A 434 -17.62 -4.52 16.86
N GLY A 435 -18.15 -5.45 17.67
CA GLY A 435 -19.24 -6.35 17.26
C GLY A 435 -20.51 -5.58 16.88
N ARG A 436 -20.83 -4.49 17.61
CA ARG A 436 -21.95 -3.58 17.34
C ARG A 436 -21.60 -2.16 17.80
N PRO A 437 -21.09 -1.30 16.87
CA PRO A 437 -20.68 0.07 17.16
C PRO A 437 -21.78 0.91 17.74
N GLY A 438 -22.23 1.15 18.68
CA GLY A 438 -23.40 1.86 19.25
C GLY A 438 -24.05 1.09 20.41
N ALA A 439 -23.46 -0.06 20.79
CA ALA A 439 -23.90 -0.81 21.95
C ALA A 439 -23.54 -0.04 23.25
N SER A 440 -24.42 -0.09 24.24
CA SER A 440 -24.19 0.49 25.55
C SER A 440 -23.11 -0.29 26.31
N ASP A 441 -22.56 0.31 27.37
CA ASP A 441 -21.57 -0.37 28.22
C ASP A 441 -22.16 -1.63 28.88
N GLU A 442 -23.45 -1.59 29.26
CA GLU A 442 -24.16 -2.74 29.84
C GLU A 442 -24.27 -3.89 28.85
N GLU A 443 -24.58 -3.61 27.57
CA GLU A 443 -24.65 -4.63 26.52
C GLU A 443 -23.27 -5.25 26.25
N VAL A 444 -22.22 -4.44 26.23
CA VAL A 444 -20.83 -4.89 26.07
C VAL A 444 -20.42 -5.81 27.21
N LEU A 445 -20.71 -5.42 28.45
CA LEU A 445 -20.40 -6.21 29.63
C LEU A 445 -21.19 -7.51 29.68
N ALA A 446 -22.48 -7.50 29.33
CA ALA A 446 -23.30 -8.71 29.23
C ALA A 446 -22.76 -9.70 28.19
N ALA A 447 -22.34 -9.21 27.03
CA ALA A 447 -21.72 -10.06 26.00
C ALA A 447 -20.36 -10.63 26.47
N ALA A 448 -19.58 -9.85 27.17
CA ALA A 448 -18.31 -10.29 27.75
C ALA A 448 -18.49 -11.33 28.85
N GLN A 449 -19.50 -11.17 29.70
CA GLN A 449 -19.87 -12.15 30.72
C GLN A 449 -20.32 -13.48 30.07
N ALA A 450 -21.17 -13.42 29.07
CA ALA A 450 -21.56 -14.61 28.32
C ALA A 450 -20.38 -15.33 27.64
N ALA A 451 -19.34 -14.56 27.26
CA ALA A 451 -18.08 -15.08 26.72
C ALA A 451 -17.05 -15.45 27.79
N GLN A 452 -17.39 -15.48 29.08
CA GLN A 452 -16.50 -15.84 30.19
C GLN A 452 -15.23 -14.94 30.27
N CYS A 453 -15.37 -13.62 29.99
CA CYS A 453 -14.24 -12.71 29.99
C CYS A 453 -13.94 -12.09 31.37
N GLU A 454 -14.93 -12.03 32.29
CA GLU A 454 -14.83 -11.32 33.56
C GLU A 454 -13.66 -11.76 34.43
N GLU A 455 -13.40 -13.06 34.49
CA GLU A 455 -12.37 -13.63 35.37
C GLU A 455 -10.96 -13.12 35.03
N PHE A 456 -10.60 -13.12 33.73
CA PHE A 456 -9.25 -12.65 33.37
C PHE A 456 -9.16 -11.11 33.35
N ILE A 457 -10.23 -10.43 32.96
CA ILE A 457 -10.27 -8.96 32.96
C ILE A 457 -10.20 -8.42 34.38
N GLY A 458 -10.85 -9.08 35.36
CA GLY A 458 -10.76 -8.69 36.76
C GLY A 458 -9.37 -8.82 37.37
N ARG A 459 -8.44 -9.56 36.74
CA ARG A 459 -7.03 -9.68 37.15
C ARG A 459 -6.13 -8.60 36.54
N LEU A 460 -6.62 -7.84 35.56
CA LEU A 460 -5.84 -6.80 34.88
C LEU A 460 -5.89 -5.49 35.68
N GLU A 461 -4.77 -4.78 35.73
CA GLU A 461 -4.59 -3.55 36.52
C GLU A 461 -5.63 -2.47 36.20
N HIS A 462 -5.99 -2.34 34.91
CA HIS A 462 -6.98 -1.36 34.44
C HIS A 462 -8.33 -1.99 34.04
N GLY A 463 -8.56 -3.27 34.36
CA GLY A 463 -9.79 -3.99 34.06
C GLY A 463 -10.23 -3.84 32.60
N TRP A 464 -11.45 -3.37 32.38
CA TRP A 464 -12.08 -3.18 31.05
C TRP A 464 -11.39 -2.13 30.18
N ASP A 465 -10.71 -1.17 30.80
CA ASP A 465 -10.00 -0.10 30.10
C ASP A 465 -8.54 -0.46 29.78
N THR A 466 -8.11 -1.69 30.09
CA THR A 466 -6.81 -2.23 29.68
C THR A 466 -6.72 -2.24 28.17
N THR A 467 -5.64 -1.68 27.61
CA THR A 467 -5.35 -1.72 26.18
C THR A 467 -4.86 -3.11 25.78
N ALA A 468 -5.31 -3.62 24.64
CA ALA A 468 -4.92 -4.94 24.16
C ALA A 468 -3.45 -5.01 23.72
N GLY A 469 -2.82 -3.86 23.41
CA GLY A 469 -1.51 -3.76 22.78
C GLY A 469 -1.53 -4.18 21.31
N ASP A 470 -0.37 -4.09 20.67
CA ASP A 470 -0.21 -4.43 19.26
C ASP A 470 -0.68 -5.88 18.99
N ALA A 471 -1.75 -6.01 18.20
CA ALA A 471 -2.42 -7.27 17.84
C ALA A 471 -2.85 -8.13 19.06
N GLY A 472 -3.04 -7.52 20.25
CA GLY A 472 -3.45 -8.24 21.48
C GLY A 472 -2.32 -9.05 22.13
N LYS A 473 -1.05 -8.69 21.93
CA LYS A 473 0.12 -9.40 22.48
C LYS A 473 0.16 -9.48 24.00
N GLN A 474 -0.60 -8.63 24.69
CA GLN A 474 -0.68 -8.64 26.17
C GLN A 474 -1.59 -9.72 26.71
N LEU A 475 -2.38 -10.40 25.86
CA LEU A 475 -3.32 -11.44 26.23
C LEU A 475 -2.88 -12.82 25.72
N SER A 476 -3.25 -13.87 26.47
CA SER A 476 -3.10 -15.26 26.03
C SER A 476 -3.98 -15.56 24.79
N GLY A 477 -3.69 -16.64 24.07
CA GLY A 477 -4.51 -17.07 22.93
C GLY A 477 -5.97 -17.30 23.28
N GLY A 478 -6.24 -17.97 24.43
CA GLY A 478 -7.60 -18.22 24.90
C GLY A 478 -8.35 -16.96 25.34
N GLU A 479 -7.67 -15.96 25.89
CA GLU A 479 -8.26 -14.68 26.27
C GLU A 479 -8.65 -13.87 25.03
N ARG A 480 -7.74 -13.80 24.01
CA ARG A 480 -8.07 -13.17 22.72
C ARG A 480 -9.28 -13.83 22.06
N GLN A 481 -9.35 -15.16 22.12
CA GLN A 481 -10.47 -15.91 21.56
C GLN A 481 -11.80 -15.59 22.27
N ARG A 482 -11.81 -15.50 23.62
CA ARG A 482 -13.02 -15.11 24.35
C ARG A 482 -13.48 -13.70 24.00
N ILE A 483 -12.56 -12.74 23.79
CA ILE A 483 -12.90 -11.41 23.27
C ILE A 483 -13.53 -11.50 21.86
N ALA A 484 -13.00 -12.33 20.97
CA ALA A 484 -13.59 -12.53 19.65
C ALA A 484 -14.99 -13.17 19.70
N ILE A 485 -15.21 -14.12 20.62
CA ILE A 485 -16.54 -14.69 20.88
C ILE A 485 -17.48 -13.62 21.47
N ALA A 486 -17.02 -12.77 22.40
CA ALA A 486 -17.80 -11.65 22.93
C ALA A 486 -18.26 -10.68 21.83
N ARG A 487 -17.37 -10.35 20.88
CA ARG A 487 -17.73 -9.59 19.67
C ARG A 487 -18.87 -10.25 18.88
N ALA A 488 -18.78 -11.56 18.69
CA ALA A 488 -19.77 -12.33 17.94
C ALA A 488 -21.12 -12.41 18.69
N ILE A 489 -21.10 -12.52 20.04
CA ILE A 489 -22.30 -12.47 20.89
C ILE A 489 -22.96 -11.10 20.78
N LEU A 490 -22.18 -10.02 20.96
CA LEU A 490 -22.69 -8.65 20.89
C LEU A 490 -23.27 -8.28 19.52
N LYS A 491 -22.69 -8.82 18.45
CA LYS A 491 -23.19 -8.65 17.08
C LYS A 491 -24.54 -9.27 16.86
N ASP A 492 -24.83 -10.39 17.50
CA ASP A 492 -26.09 -11.12 17.50
C ASP A 492 -26.61 -11.52 16.10
N ALA A 493 -25.68 -11.90 15.21
CA ALA A 493 -26.05 -12.35 13.86
C ALA A 493 -26.75 -13.72 13.88
N PRO A 494 -27.72 -13.98 12.95
CA PRO A 494 -28.45 -15.24 12.88
C PRO A 494 -27.60 -16.45 12.45
N ILE A 495 -26.45 -16.20 11.83
CA ILE A 495 -25.48 -17.22 11.42
C ILE A 495 -24.17 -16.98 12.12
N VAL A 496 -23.58 -18.04 12.66
CA VAL A 496 -22.28 -18.03 13.31
C VAL A 496 -21.37 -19.03 12.61
N ILE A 497 -20.19 -18.56 12.20
CA ILE A 497 -19.14 -19.38 11.62
C ILE A 497 -17.94 -19.35 12.57
N LEU A 498 -17.48 -20.53 13.01
CA LEU A 498 -16.30 -20.69 13.87
C LEU A 498 -15.22 -21.46 13.12
N ASP A 499 -14.07 -20.82 12.88
CA ASP A 499 -12.91 -21.47 12.29
C ASP A 499 -11.91 -21.80 13.41
N GLU A 500 -11.74 -23.09 13.72
CA GLU A 500 -10.77 -23.63 14.70
C GLU A 500 -10.79 -23.00 16.10
N ALA A 501 -11.96 -22.92 16.70
CA ALA A 501 -12.20 -22.22 17.97
C ALA A 501 -11.46 -22.78 19.22
N THR A 502 -10.66 -23.84 19.15
CA THR A 502 -10.04 -24.50 20.32
C THR A 502 -8.59 -24.94 20.13
N ALA A 503 -7.88 -24.46 19.11
CA ALA A 503 -6.46 -24.75 18.93
C ALA A 503 -5.61 -24.06 20.00
N PHE A 504 -4.69 -24.78 20.63
CA PHE A 504 -3.67 -24.25 21.56
C PHE A 504 -4.16 -23.70 22.91
N THR A 505 -5.30 -24.19 23.46
CA THR A 505 -5.77 -23.75 24.78
C THR A 505 -5.55 -24.83 25.84
N ASP A 506 -5.24 -24.39 27.08
CA ASP A 506 -5.17 -25.24 28.26
C ASP A 506 -6.55 -25.86 28.56
N PRO A 507 -6.62 -27.05 29.22
CA PRO A 507 -7.90 -27.72 29.52
C PRO A 507 -8.90 -26.82 30.28
N GLU A 508 -8.45 -25.97 31.17
CA GLU A 508 -9.30 -25.04 31.92
C GLU A 508 -9.92 -23.94 31.03
N ASN A 509 -9.12 -23.41 30.12
CA ASN A 509 -9.61 -22.44 29.11
C ASN A 509 -10.50 -23.08 28.07
N GLU A 510 -10.32 -24.37 27.75
CA GLU A 510 -11.18 -25.12 26.83
C GLU A 510 -12.63 -25.16 27.30
N ASP A 511 -12.87 -25.48 28.59
CA ASP A 511 -14.21 -25.52 29.16
C ASP A 511 -14.90 -24.14 29.10
N LYS A 512 -14.14 -23.07 29.37
CA LYS A 512 -14.67 -21.68 29.30
C LYS A 512 -15.03 -21.28 27.89
N ILE A 513 -14.19 -21.62 26.92
CA ILE A 513 -14.47 -21.39 25.49
C ILE A 513 -15.68 -22.19 25.04
N GLN A 514 -15.82 -23.45 25.43
CA GLN A 514 -16.97 -24.30 25.12
C GLN A 514 -18.27 -23.67 25.64
N ARG A 515 -18.30 -23.18 26.91
CA ARG A 515 -19.47 -22.48 27.47
C ARG A 515 -19.80 -21.21 26.68
N SER A 516 -18.78 -20.44 26.29
CA SER A 516 -18.93 -19.25 25.48
C SER A 516 -19.51 -19.55 24.09
N ILE A 517 -19.07 -20.65 23.45
CA ILE A 517 -19.63 -21.13 22.18
C ILE A 517 -21.08 -21.57 22.33
N MET A 518 -21.41 -22.29 23.41
CA MET A 518 -22.81 -22.67 23.67
C MET A 518 -23.71 -21.44 23.89
N ALA A 519 -23.21 -20.40 24.57
CA ALA A 519 -23.96 -19.16 24.72
C ALA A 519 -24.18 -18.46 23.37
N LEU A 520 -23.14 -18.45 22.51
CA LEU A 520 -23.17 -17.84 21.18
C LEU A 520 -24.13 -18.57 20.22
N SER A 521 -24.26 -19.90 20.32
CA SER A 521 -24.99 -20.75 19.36
C SER A 521 -26.50 -20.81 19.58
N ARG A 522 -27.03 -20.35 20.74
CA ARG A 522 -28.43 -20.48 21.07
C ARG A 522 -29.37 -19.85 20.02
N GLY A 523 -30.22 -20.67 19.40
CA GLY A 523 -31.21 -20.20 18.42
C GLY A 523 -30.65 -19.76 17.06
N LYS A 524 -29.37 -20.02 16.81
CA LYS A 524 -28.66 -19.57 15.59
C LYS A 524 -28.26 -20.75 14.70
N THR A 525 -28.06 -20.48 13.42
CA THR A 525 -27.41 -21.40 12.49
C THR A 525 -25.91 -21.41 12.75
N LEU A 526 -25.36 -22.56 13.14
CA LEU A 526 -23.94 -22.68 13.53
C LEU A 526 -23.17 -23.53 12.53
N LEU A 527 -22.09 -22.99 11.98
CA LEU A 527 -21.12 -23.71 11.15
C LEU A 527 -19.77 -23.73 11.87
N VAL A 528 -19.26 -24.90 12.21
CA VAL A 528 -18.00 -25.06 12.92
C VAL A 528 -17.00 -25.86 12.08
N ILE A 529 -15.79 -25.34 11.91
CA ILE A 529 -14.67 -26.11 11.41
C ILE A 529 -13.99 -26.74 12.61
N ALA A 530 -14.09 -28.07 12.69
CA ALA A 530 -13.60 -28.81 13.83
C ALA A 530 -12.24 -29.42 13.58
N HIS A 531 -11.29 -29.09 14.45
CA HIS A 531 -10.01 -29.78 14.60
C HIS A 531 -10.03 -30.78 15.77
N ARG A 532 -10.96 -30.59 16.72
CA ARG A 532 -11.21 -31.53 17.83
C ARG A 532 -12.58 -32.17 17.69
N LEU A 533 -12.60 -33.46 17.47
CA LEU A 533 -13.88 -34.19 17.26
C LEU A 533 -14.75 -34.26 18.53
N SER A 534 -14.15 -34.04 19.71
CA SER A 534 -14.92 -33.96 20.97
C SER A 534 -15.91 -32.80 21.02
N THR A 535 -15.66 -31.73 20.29
CA THR A 535 -16.52 -30.52 20.30
C THR A 535 -17.78 -30.66 19.43
N ILE A 536 -17.80 -31.64 18.54
CA ILE A 536 -18.86 -31.82 17.52
C ILE A 536 -19.73 -33.04 17.73
N GLN A 537 -19.55 -33.78 18.84
CA GLN A 537 -20.34 -34.98 19.13
C GLN A 537 -21.84 -34.73 19.11
N ASN A 538 -22.26 -33.54 19.54
CA ASN A 538 -23.67 -33.14 19.59
C ASN A 538 -24.07 -32.29 18.37
N ALA A 539 -23.32 -32.31 17.27
CA ALA A 539 -23.71 -31.62 16.04
C ALA A 539 -24.94 -32.30 15.42
N ASP A 540 -25.91 -31.50 14.99
CA ASP A 540 -27.07 -31.97 14.25
C ASP A 540 -26.67 -32.62 12.91
N GLN A 541 -25.58 -32.12 12.34
CA GLN A 541 -25.03 -32.56 11.05
C GLN A 541 -23.51 -32.47 11.06
N ILE A 542 -22.83 -33.55 10.71
CA ILE A 542 -21.38 -33.59 10.48
C ILE A 542 -21.16 -33.83 8.99
N VAL A 543 -20.41 -32.97 8.35
CA VAL A 543 -20.03 -33.06 6.93
C VAL A 543 -18.58 -33.48 6.84
N VAL A 544 -18.32 -34.64 6.29
CA VAL A 544 -16.99 -35.19 6.09
C VAL A 544 -16.48 -34.76 4.72
N LEU A 545 -15.38 -34.01 4.70
CA LEU A 545 -14.77 -33.49 3.47
C LEU A 545 -13.50 -34.26 3.14
N GLU A 546 -13.36 -34.63 1.88
CA GLU A 546 -12.15 -35.21 1.32
C GLU A 546 -11.83 -34.56 -0.03
N LYS A 547 -10.60 -34.05 -0.17
CA LYS A 547 -10.09 -33.49 -1.44
C LYS A 547 -11.04 -32.51 -2.12
N GLY A 548 -11.66 -31.62 -1.36
CA GLY A 548 -12.55 -30.56 -1.89
C GLY A 548 -13.98 -30.99 -2.23
N SER A 549 -14.38 -32.20 -1.86
CA SER A 549 -15.73 -32.72 -2.08
C SER A 549 -16.34 -33.28 -0.78
N VAL A 550 -17.65 -33.39 -0.69
CA VAL A 550 -18.34 -34.04 0.43
C VAL A 550 -18.22 -35.55 0.25
N ALA A 551 -17.52 -36.23 1.19
CA ALA A 551 -17.40 -37.67 1.21
C ALA A 551 -18.63 -38.32 1.82
N ASP A 552 -19.14 -37.81 2.96
CA ASP A 552 -20.37 -38.26 3.60
C ASP A 552 -20.94 -37.15 4.51
N CYS A 553 -22.21 -37.30 4.92
CA CYS A 553 -22.89 -36.32 5.75
C CYS A 553 -23.93 -37.04 6.62
N GLY A 554 -23.97 -36.80 7.93
CA GLY A 554 -24.89 -37.41 8.86
C GLY A 554 -24.61 -37.03 10.31
N THR A 555 -25.28 -37.71 11.24
CA THR A 555 -24.97 -37.63 12.67
C THR A 555 -23.72 -38.44 13.01
N GLN A 556 -23.17 -38.23 14.19
CA GLN A 556 -21.99 -38.98 14.65
C GLN A 556 -22.23 -40.51 14.60
N GLU A 557 -23.37 -40.98 15.07
CA GLU A 557 -23.69 -42.39 15.10
C GLU A 557 -23.76 -42.99 13.68
N GLU A 558 -24.40 -42.31 12.76
CA GLU A 558 -24.49 -42.72 11.36
C GLU A 558 -23.14 -42.82 10.70
N LEU A 559 -22.29 -41.79 10.90
CA LEU A 559 -20.97 -41.72 10.27
C LEU A 559 -19.99 -42.73 10.86
N LEU A 560 -20.07 -43.03 12.17
CA LEU A 560 -19.30 -44.11 12.79
C LEU A 560 -19.72 -45.48 12.26
N GLY A 561 -20.98 -45.66 11.83
CA GLY A 561 -21.47 -46.89 11.25
C GLY A 561 -21.09 -47.11 9.78
N ARG A 562 -20.95 -46.04 8.98
CA ARG A 562 -20.87 -46.17 7.51
C ARG A 562 -19.73 -45.45 6.83
N CYS A 563 -19.09 -44.43 7.47
CA CYS A 563 -18.03 -43.63 6.83
C CYS A 563 -16.63 -44.06 7.31
N PRO A 564 -15.83 -44.79 6.51
CA PRO A 564 -14.47 -45.24 6.92
C PRO A 564 -13.53 -44.07 7.21
N LEU A 565 -13.64 -42.96 6.48
CA LEU A 565 -12.83 -41.78 6.70
C LEU A 565 -13.11 -41.17 8.09
N TYR A 566 -14.40 -41.05 8.45
CA TYR A 566 -14.77 -40.53 9.76
C TYR A 566 -14.34 -41.45 10.90
N GLN A 567 -14.48 -42.79 10.74
CA GLN A 567 -13.99 -43.76 11.69
C GLN A 567 -12.49 -43.63 11.92
N THR A 568 -11.72 -43.45 10.86
CA THR A 568 -10.27 -43.25 10.95
C THR A 568 -9.92 -42.00 11.73
N LEU A 569 -10.56 -40.87 11.42
CA LEU A 569 -10.38 -39.58 12.10
C LEU A 569 -10.75 -39.69 13.59
N TRP A 570 -11.87 -40.34 13.88
CA TRP A 570 -12.36 -40.55 15.25
C TRP A 570 -11.40 -41.45 16.07
N THR A 571 -10.96 -42.57 15.52
CA THR A 571 -10.04 -43.48 16.16
C THR A 571 -8.70 -42.84 16.48
N ALA A 572 -8.18 -42.04 15.55
CA ALA A 572 -6.95 -41.26 15.76
C ALA A 572 -7.13 -40.23 16.91
N HIS A 573 -8.28 -39.58 16.99
CA HIS A 573 -8.59 -38.61 18.05
C HIS A 573 -8.70 -39.27 19.43
N VAL A 574 -9.43 -40.39 19.53
CA VAL A 574 -9.61 -41.17 20.80
C VAL A 574 -8.30 -41.81 21.23
N GLY A 575 -7.52 -42.32 20.27
CA GLY A 575 -6.20 -42.89 20.54
C GLY A 575 -5.22 -41.87 21.14
N ALA A 576 -5.18 -40.64 20.60
CA ALA A 576 -4.37 -39.54 21.11
C ALA A 576 -4.77 -39.15 22.56
N ARG A 577 -6.06 -39.14 22.87
CA ARG A 577 -6.58 -38.81 24.21
C ARG A 577 -6.22 -39.90 25.24
N ASN A 578 -6.32 -41.18 24.88
CA ASN A 578 -5.94 -42.29 25.75
C ASN A 578 -4.44 -42.33 26.01
N TRP A 579 -3.62 -41.98 25.04
CA TRP A 579 -2.18 -41.90 25.20
C TRP A 579 -1.78 -40.78 26.19
N ALA A 580 -2.40 -39.61 26.13
CA ALA A 580 -2.17 -38.50 27.05
C ALA A 580 -2.56 -38.85 28.50
N VAL A 581 -3.67 -39.61 28.69
CA VAL A 581 -4.11 -40.04 30.02
C VAL A 581 -3.21 -41.14 30.62
N THR A 582 -2.64 -42.03 29.78
CA THR A 582 -1.75 -43.09 30.24
C THR A 582 -0.33 -42.60 30.51
N SER A 583 0.16 -41.58 29.78
CA SER A 583 1.48 -40.98 30.08
C SER A 583 1.48 -40.17 31.38
N GLY A 584 0.38 -39.52 31.74
CA GLY A 584 0.22 -38.80 33.01
C GLY A 584 0.09 -39.72 34.25
N LYS A 585 -0.20 -41.01 34.07
CA LYS A 585 -0.25 -41.99 35.18
C LYS A 585 1.08 -42.73 35.45
N LYS A 586 2.12 -42.55 34.62
CA LYS A 586 3.42 -43.19 34.81
C LYS A 586 4.46 -42.34 35.55
N GLU A 587 4.16 -41.10 35.89
CA GLU A 587 5.07 -40.25 36.68
C GLU A 587 4.69 -40.13 38.17
N GLY A 588 3.82 -41.01 38.69
CA GLY A 588 3.36 -41.05 40.07
C GLY A 588 3.56 -42.41 40.72
N ASN A 589 4.79 -43.01 40.60
CA ASN A 589 5.24 -44.08 41.49
C ASN A 589 6.74 -43.99 41.71
#